data_aeb466adcf580f967d233f26828be8ff
#
_entry.id   aeb466adcf580f967d233f26828be8ff
#
_cell.length_a   1.000
_cell.length_b   1.000
_cell.length_c   1.000
_cell.angle_alpha   90.00
_cell.angle_beta   90.00
_cell.angle_gamma   90.00
#
_symmetry.space_group_name_H-M   'P 1'
#
loop_
_entity.id
_entity.type
_entity.pdbx_description
1 polymer ?
#
loop_
_entity_poly.entity_id
_entity_poly.type
_entity_poly.pdbx_seq_one_letter_code
_entity_poly.pdbx_strand_id
1 'polypeptide(L)'
;MGIRLSDGDRVCIIGGGPSGSFAALQLLAQIDQLGTRLEVLIFEPRDFSLPGPGGCNRCAGILSTRLIHDLENLEISLPDDVIQSEIRAYSIHLSHEVVHIDRPDPEYRIVSIYRGGGPQLHPFGPVTSFDGFLLSEACARGAERIRARAIAVTWDGKPIIHTAQEQFAADLVILATGVNSRSPLGDEFGYQPPRTEIMAQDEFPLPDGWPSDQVNTYFQRPPGLVFGALIPKGSYGNISLLGRGLAADAISDFIEAHELNQDFSVSSGSLCGCMPRIAVGLANRYFGDRWVAVGDAAVTRLYKDGIGAAFSTAEKAVHTALTVGISKAAFRKGYRPLCKEIEKDNNYGRILFRFWDLTLRFRVLMRLWIGIIKSEEDLSHSQRIHSHILWGMFTGSEPYRHLFRKLFRIGSIISLYRRIRKDRRK
;
A
#
# COMPACT_ATOMS: atom_id res chain seq x y z
N MET A 1 1.22 7.80 -37.14
CA MET A 1 2.16 6.97 -36.37
C MET A 1 2.06 7.39 -34.91
N GLY A 2 2.02 6.45 -33.94
CA GLY A 2 2.01 6.80 -32.52
C GLY A 2 3.40 7.24 -32.06
N ILE A 3 3.47 8.12 -31.06
CA ILE A 3 4.73 8.56 -30.42
C ILE A 3 5.33 7.36 -29.69
N ARG A 4 6.61 7.05 -29.94
CA ARG A 4 7.37 5.95 -29.34
C ARG A 4 8.67 6.46 -28.74
N LEU A 5 9.19 5.73 -27.77
CA LEU A 5 10.55 5.93 -27.28
C LEU A 5 11.55 5.39 -28.30
N SER A 6 12.65 6.08 -28.44
CA SER A 6 13.78 5.78 -29.32
C SER A 6 15.07 5.71 -28.51
N ASP A 7 16.12 5.15 -29.08
CA ASP A 7 17.43 5.11 -28.46
C ASP A 7 17.93 6.52 -28.10
N GLY A 8 18.42 6.69 -26.90
CA GLY A 8 18.87 7.99 -26.37
C GLY A 8 17.76 8.89 -25.79
N ASP A 9 16.47 8.48 -25.86
CA ASP A 9 15.39 9.27 -25.26
C ASP A 9 15.49 9.30 -23.73
N ARG A 10 14.98 10.40 -23.15
CA ARG A 10 15.01 10.65 -21.70
C ARG A 10 13.66 10.37 -21.07
N VAL A 11 13.67 9.49 -20.05
CA VAL A 11 12.52 9.21 -19.19
C VAL A 11 12.74 9.82 -17.81
N CYS A 12 11.87 10.77 -17.44
CA CYS A 12 11.91 11.44 -16.15
C CYS A 12 10.83 10.90 -15.22
N ILE A 13 11.23 10.38 -14.06
CA ILE A 13 10.36 9.82 -13.03
C ILE A 13 10.29 10.81 -11.87
N ILE A 14 9.10 11.30 -11.55
CA ILE A 14 8.92 12.29 -10.47
C ILE A 14 8.44 11.58 -9.21
N GLY A 15 9.34 11.42 -8.25
CA GLY A 15 9.19 10.69 -6.99
C GLY A 15 9.96 9.37 -6.99
N GLY A 16 10.84 9.19 -6.01
CA GLY A 16 11.69 8.00 -5.82
C GLY A 16 11.17 7.01 -4.77
N GLY A 17 9.91 7.16 -4.33
CA GLY A 17 9.23 6.14 -3.53
C GLY A 17 8.94 4.87 -4.34
N PRO A 18 8.25 3.84 -3.77
CA PRO A 18 8.08 2.55 -4.44
C PRO A 18 7.55 2.64 -5.86
N SER A 19 6.55 3.49 -6.14
CA SER A 19 6.01 3.62 -7.50
C SER A 19 7.06 4.07 -8.52
N GLY A 20 7.92 5.02 -8.14
CA GLY A 20 8.96 5.53 -9.04
C GLY A 20 10.14 4.57 -9.16
N SER A 21 10.58 3.99 -8.04
CA SER A 21 11.64 2.98 -8.06
C SER A 21 11.23 1.74 -8.86
N PHE A 22 9.99 1.25 -8.70
CA PHE A 22 9.47 0.16 -9.53
C PHE A 22 9.40 0.54 -11.01
N ALA A 23 8.99 1.76 -11.33
CA ALA A 23 8.98 2.21 -12.73
C ALA A 23 10.38 2.23 -13.34
N ALA A 24 11.38 2.70 -12.59
CA ALA A 24 12.77 2.66 -13.04
C ALA A 24 13.30 1.23 -13.20
N LEU A 25 13.10 0.38 -12.19
CA LEU A 25 13.53 -1.02 -12.21
C LEU A 25 12.92 -1.81 -13.38
N GLN A 26 11.59 -1.67 -13.58
CA GLN A 26 10.89 -2.29 -14.70
C GLN A 26 11.37 -1.75 -16.07
N LEU A 27 11.63 -0.44 -16.14
CA LEU A 27 12.12 0.17 -17.36
C LEU A 27 13.51 -0.36 -17.71
N LEU A 28 14.43 -0.35 -16.74
CA LEU A 28 15.82 -0.81 -16.94
C LEU A 28 15.87 -2.30 -17.29
N ALA A 29 15.10 -3.15 -16.62
CA ALA A 29 15.03 -4.57 -16.95
C ALA A 29 14.50 -4.84 -18.38
N GLN A 30 13.51 -4.07 -18.85
CA GLN A 30 12.92 -4.27 -20.16
C GLN A 30 13.77 -3.66 -21.31
N ILE A 31 14.42 -2.51 -21.10
CA ILE A 31 15.30 -1.91 -22.13
C ILE A 31 16.57 -2.74 -22.33
N ASP A 32 17.10 -3.38 -21.29
CA ASP A 32 18.22 -4.30 -21.41
C ASP A 32 17.88 -5.46 -22.34
N GLN A 33 16.71 -6.07 -22.16
CA GLN A 33 16.20 -7.14 -23.04
C GLN A 33 15.96 -6.68 -24.49
N LEU A 34 15.60 -5.41 -24.70
CA LEU A 34 15.33 -4.84 -26.03
C LEU A 34 16.58 -4.29 -26.71
N GLY A 35 17.71 -4.22 -26.02
CA GLY A 35 18.96 -3.62 -26.52
C GLY A 35 18.82 -2.12 -26.80
N THR A 36 17.92 -1.42 -26.13
CA THR A 36 17.66 0.02 -26.29
C THR A 36 18.31 0.77 -25.12
N ARG A 37 18.85 1.95 -25.37
CA ARG A 37 19.42 2.81 -24.31
C ARG A 37 18.46 3.97 -24.07
N LEU A 38 18.07 4.16 -22.82
CA LEU A 38 17.29 5.31 -22.37
C LEU A 38 18.02 5.97 -21.21
N GLU A 39 17.94 7.29 -21.15
CA GLU A 39 18.37 8.05 -19.97
C GLU A 39 17.23 8.07 -18.94
N VAL A 40 17.44 7.46 -17.77
CA VAL A 40 16.40 7.32 -16.73
C VAL A 40 16.75 8.20 -15.54
N LEU A 41 16.01 9.29 -15.34
CA LEU A 41 16.22 10.24 -14.24
C LEU A 41 15.10 10.11 -13.21
N ILE A 42 15.46 10.00 -11.92
CA ILE A 42 14.52 9.94 -10.79
C ILE A 42 14.67 11.20 -9.94
N PHE A 43 13.65 12.05 -9.92
CA PHE A 43 13.61 13.26 -9.10
C PHE A 43 13.07 12.92 -7.70
N GLU A 44 13.99 12.78 -6.71
CA GLU A 44 13.65 12.51 -5.32
C GLU A 44 14.57 13.31 -4.39
N PRO A 45 14.04 14.37 -3.75
CA PRO A 45 14.81 15.21 -2.84
C PRO A 45 15.05 14.59 -1.47
N ARG A 46 14.19 13.66 -1.03
CA ARG A 46 14.21 13.11 0.34
C ARG A 46 15.33 12.11 0.51
N ASP A 47 15.89 12.10 1.70
CA ASP A 47 16.79 11.05 2.15
C ASP A 47 15.99 10.01 2.95
N PHE A 48 15.78 8.84 2.38
CA PHE A 48 15.02 7.77 3.01
C PHE A 48 15.78 7.08 4.15
N SER A 49 17.05 7.36 4.36
CA SER A 49 17.80 6.86 5.51
C SER A 49 17.49 7.62 6.81
N LEU A 50 16.86 8.79 6.71
CA LEU A 50 16.51 9.59 7.86
C LEU A 50 15.37 8.95 8.66
N PRO A 51 15.47 8.91 10.00
CA PRO A 51 14.39 8.43 10.87
C PRO A 51 13.22 9.43 10.92
N GLY A 52 12.07 8.95 11.33
CA GLY A 52 10.86 9.74 11.53
C GLY A 52 10.34 10.41 10.27
N PRO A 53 9.63 11.55 10.39
CA PRO A 53 8.91 12.20 9.29
C PRO A 53 9.79 12.65 8.11
N GLY A 54 11.10 12.85 8.34
CA GLY A 54 12.05 13.26 7.31
C GLY A 54 12.26 12.23 6.21
N GLY A 55 12.40 10.96 6.59
CA GLY A 55 12.62 9.84 5.67
C GLY A 55 11.36 9.02 5.38
N CYS A 56 10.40 8.98 6.31
CA CYS A 56 9.23 8.12 6.22
C CYS A 56 8.23 8.54 5.13
N ASN A 57 7.72 7.58 4.39
CA ASN A 57 6.62 7.76 3.42
C ASN A 57 5.22 7.56 4.03
N ARG A 58 5.12 7.53 5.35
CA ARG A 58 3.84 7.54 6.08
C ARG A 58 2.92 6.39 5.67
N CYS A 59 3.36 5.14 5.85
CA CYS A 59 2.63 3.94 5.47
C CYS A 59 2.81 2.87 6.54
N ALA A 60 1.81 2.00 6.70
CA ALA A 60 1.88 0.85 7.59
C ALA A 60 3.06 -0.10 7.30
N GLY A 61 3.56 -0.11 6.06
CA GLY A 61 4.76 -0.86 5.70
C GLY A 61 4.53 -2.37 5.72
N ILE A 62 3.44 -2.84 5.13
CA ILE A 62 3.18 -4.27 4.94
C ILE A 62 3.41 -4.64 3.47
N LEU A 63 4.22 -5.65 3.22
CA LEU A 63 4.42 -6.25 1.91
C LEU A 63 3.64 -7.56 1.82
N SER A 64 2.86 -7.70 0.75
CA SER A 64 2.10 -8.92 0.47
C SER A 64 2.99 -10.00 -0.16
N THR A 65 2.61 -11.26 -0.01
CA THR A 65 3.24 -12.42 -0.66
C THR A 65 3.44 -12.18 -2.16
N ARG A 66 2.41 -11.67 -2.82
CA ARG A 66 2.46 -11.39 -4.25
C ARG A 66 3.58 -10.41 -4.59
N LEU A 67 3.68 -9.31 -3.84
CA LEU A 67 4.73 -8.32 -4.09
C LEU A 67 6.13 -8.89 -3.87
N ILE A 68 6.31 -9.77 -2.88
CA ILE A 68 7.59 -10.45 -2.65
C ILE A 68 7.97 -11.28 -3.87
N HIS A 69 7.07 -12.09 -4.41
CA HIS A 69 7.29 -12.84 -5.66
C HIS A 69 7.51 -11.94 -6.87
N ASP A 70 6.76 -10.83 -6.97
CA ASP A 70 6.94 -9.87 -8.07
C ASP A 70 8.33 -9.21 -8.03
N LEU A 71 8.91 -9.00 -6.84
CA LEU A 71 10.31 -8.54 -6.67
C LEU A 71 11.32 -9.61 -7.06
N GLU A 72 11.09 -10.85 -6.64
CA GLU A 72 11.94 -12.00 -7.02
C GLU A 72 11.99 -12.17 -8.55
N ASN A 73 10.87 -11.96 -9.25
CA ASN A 73 10.82 -11.99 -10.72
C ASN A 73 11.63 -10.85 -11.38
N LEU A 74 11.92 -9.79 -10.64
CA LEU A 74 12.86 -8.73 -11.06
C LEU A 74 14.29 -8.97 -10.55
N GLU A 75 14.58 -10.17 -10.04
CA GLU A 75 15.87 -10.49 -9.44
C GLU A 75 16.23 -9.56 -8.27
N ILE A 76 15.23 -9.17 -7.48
CA ILE A 76 15.39 -8.35 -6.28
C ILE A 76 15.01 -9.19 -5.07
N SER A 77 16.02 -9.57 -4.30
CA SER A 77 15.84 -10.22 -3.01
C SER A 77 15.79 -9.17 -1.91
N LEU A 78 14.79 -9.25 -1.03
CA LEU A 78 14.71 -8.37 0.13
C LEU A 78 15.81 -8.74 1.14
N PRO A 79 16.69 -7.80 1.52
CA PRO A 79 17.66 -8.03 2.57
C PRO A 79 16.99 -8.27 3.93
N ASP A 80 17.62 -9.09 4.77
CA ASP A 80 17.07 -9.43 6.10
C ASP A 80 16.92 -8.21 7.01
N ASP A 81 17.78 -7.21 6.88
CA ASP A 81 17.73 -5.96 7.64
C ASP A 81 16.63 -4.99 7.20
N VAL A 82 16.04 -5.19 6.01
CA VAL A 82 14.83 -4.48 5.56
C VAL A 82 13.59 -5.09 6.21
N ILE A 83 13.58 -6.40 6.46
CA ILE A 83 12.44 -7.13 7.03
C ILE A 83 12.43 -6.94 8.54
N GLN A 84 11.38 -6.36 9.09
CA GLN A 84 11.26 -6.11 10.52
C GLN A 84 10.53 -7.24 11.25
N SER A 85 9.47 -7.77 10.67
CA SER A 85 8.72 -8.91 11.22
C SER A 85 8.06 -9.71 10.10
N GLU A 86 7.97 -11.03 10.26
CA GLU A 86 7.15 -11.90 9.43
C GLU A 86 5.80 -12.13 10.10
N ILE A 87 4.72 -11.71 9.45
CA ILE A 87 3.37 -11.78 10.00
C ILE A 87 2.73 -13.13 9.66
N ARG A 88 2.31 -13.87 10.69
CA ARG A 88 1.71 -15.20 10.61
C ARG A 88 0.26 -15.25 11.04
N ALA A 89 -0.17 -14.27 11.85
CA ALA A 89 -1.52 -14.25 12.39
C ALA A 89 -2.08 -12.84 12.49
N TYR A 90 -3.40 -12.77 12.56
CA TYR A 90 -4.16 -11.58 12.92
C TYR A 90 -5.03 -11.87 14.14
N SER A 91 -4.97 -11.01 15.15
CA SER A 91 -5.90 -10.98 16.27
C SER A 91 -6.91 -9.89 16.06
N ILE A 92 -8.17 -10.25 15.98
CA ILE A 92 -9.30 -9.35 15.73
C ILE A 92 -9.97 -9.09 17.07
N HIS A 93 -9.79 -7.88 17.58
CA HIS A 93 -10.40 -7.42 18.83
C HIS A 93 -11.80 -6.90 18.56
N LEU A 94 -12.80 -7.61 19.07
CA LEU A 94 -14.22 -7.29 18.98
C LEU A 94 -14.76 -7.09 20.39
N SER A 95 -15.39 -5.98 20.68
CA SER A 95 -15.95 -5.52 21.97
C SER A 95 -15.68 -6.35 23.27
N HIS A 96 -15.82 -7.66 23.23
CA HIS A 96 -15.66 -8.59 24.39
C HIS A 96 -14.95 -9.89 24.04
N GLU A 97 -14.54 -10.08 22.81
CA GLU A 97 -13.88 -11.30 22.35
C GLU A 97 -12.74 -10.99 21.40
N VAL A 98 -11.70 -11.79 21.46
CA VAL A 98 -10.60 -11.78 20.50
C VAL A 98 -10.71 -13.03 19.63
N VAL A 99 -10.60 -12.85 18.34
CA VAL A 99 -10.62 -13.95 17.35
C VAL A 99 -9.26 -13.99 16.66
N HIS A 100 -8.64 -15.16 16.67
CA HIS A 100 -7.36 -15.39 16.01
C HIS A 100 -7.58 -15.97 14.62
N ILE A 101 -6.83 -15.48 13.65
CA ILE A 101 -6.84 -15.95 12.27
C ILE A 101 -5.39 -16.17 11.86
N ASP A 102 -5.04 -17.42 11.62
CA ASP A 102 -3.74 -17.79 11.07
C ASP A 102 -3.69 -17.54 9.56
N ARG A 103 -2.50 -17.40 9.03
CA ARG A 103 -2.31 -17.38 7.59
C ARG A 103 -2.88 -18.65 6.95
N PRO A 104 -3.67 -18.53 5.87
CA PRO A 104 -4.38 -19.65 5.27
C PRO A 104 -3.46 -20.68 4.59
N ASP A 105 -2.24 -20.27 4.26
CA ASP A 105 -1.21 -21.10 3.63
C ASP A 105 0.16 -20.71 4.19
N PRO A 106 1.03 -21.66 4.56
CA PRO A 106 2.39 -21.39 4.99
C PRO A 106 3.22 -20.56 3.97
N GLU A 107 2.91 -20.69 2.68
CA GLU A 107 3.56 -19.92 1.62
C GLU A 107 3.09 -18.45 1.54
N TYR A 108 2.02 -18.09 2.22
CA TYR A 108 1.55 -16.70 2.28
C TYR A 108 2.44 -15.86 3.19
N ARG A 109 3.64 -15.58 2.70
CA ARG A 109 4.62 -14.75 3.40
C ARG A 109 4.19 -13.28 3.35
N ILE A 110 3.98 -12.67 4.52
CA ILE A 110 3.69 -11.25 4.69
C ILE A 110 4.74 -10.71 5.64
N VAL A 111 5.35 -9.58 5.30
CA VAL A 111 6.39 -8.97 6.13
C VAL A 111 6.08 -7.50 6.39
N SER A 112 6.50 -7.02 7.55
CA SER A 112 6.51 -5.59 7.86
C SER A 112 7.89 -4.99 7.58
N ILE A 113 7.89 -3.74 7.13
CA ILE A 113 9.10 -2.98 6.75
C ILE A 113 8.98 -1.53 7.21
N TYR A 114 10.10 -0.83 7.30
CA TYR A 114 10.12 0.62 7.37
C TYR A 114 10.26 1.24 5.98
N ARG A 115 9.47 2.28 5.73
CA ARG A 115 9.50 3.06 4.49
C ARG A 115 10.55 4.18 4.49
N GLY A 116 11.12 4.46 5.64
CA GLY A 116 12.22 5.39 5.92
C GLY A 116 13.19 4.76 6.91
N GLY A 117 14.07 5.54 7.52
CA GLY A 117 15.10 5.09 8.46
C GLY A 117 14.58 4.69 9.85
N GLY A 118 13.31 4.35 9.98
CA GLY A 118 12.69 3.88 11.22
C GLY A 118 12.06 4.96 12.07
N PRO A 119 11.68 4.62 13.31
CA PRO A 119 11.08 5.55 14.27
C PRO A 119 11.99 6.73 14.61
N GLN A 120 11.41 7.88 14.89
CA GLN A 120 12.18 9.11 15.20
C GLN A 120 13.07 8.96 16.43
N LEU A 121 12.65 8.18 17.42
CA LEU A 121 13.35 7.97 18.69
C LEU A 121 14.01 6.59 18.80
N HIS A 122 14.40 6.00 17.68
CA HIS A 122 15.04 4.68 17.68
C HIS A 122 16.43 4.75 18.35
N PRO A 123 16.68 4.03 19.48
CA PRO A 123 17.90 4.15 20.25
C PRO A 123 19.14 3.54 19.55
N PHE A 124 18.93 2.66 18.60
CA PHE A 124 20.00 1.94 17.89
C PHE A 124 20.37 2.54 16.52
N GLY A 125 19.94 3.76 16.25
CA GLY A 125 20.18 4.43 14.99
C GLY A 125 19.17 4.07 13.89
N PRO A 126 19.37 4.57 12.65
CA PRO A 126 18.44 4.33 11.55
C PRO A 126 18.46 2.87 11.11
N VAL A 127 17.27 2.37 10.75
CA VAL A 127 17.10 1.04 10.14
C VAL A 127 17.13 1.14 8.62
N THR A 128 17.37 0.01 7.94
CA THR A 128 17.40 -0.03 6.48
C THR A 128 16.00 0.23 5.91
N SER A 129 15.90 1.31 5.14
CA SER A 129 14.66 1.75 4.51
C SER A 129 14.33 0.92 3.28
N PHE A 130 13.11 0.40 3.19
CA PHE A 130 12.63 -0.27 1.97
C PHE A 130 12.62 0.68 0.76
N ASP A 131 12.17 1.93 0.92
CA ASP A 131 12.14 2.90 -0.16
C ASP A 131 13.57 3.28 -0.59
N GLY A 132 14.50 3.41 0.38
CA GLY A 132 15.90 3.66 0.12
C GLY A 132 16.58 2.49 -0.60
N PHE A 133 16.28 1.27 -0.18
CA PHE A 133 16.75 0.06 -0.82
C PHE A 133 16.31 0.00 -2.29
N LEU A 134 15.01 0.15 -2.57
CA LEU A 134 14.50 0.13 -3.95
C LEU A 134 15.12 1.22 -4.84
N LEU A 135 15.28 2.44 -4.29
CA LEU A 135 15.89 3.54 -5.03
C LEU A 135 17.36 3.28 -5.32
N SER A 136 18.09 2.68 -4.36
CA SER A 136 19.50 2.29 -4.54
C SER A 136 19.64 1.21 -5.60
N GLU A 137 18.76 0.19 -5.61
CA GLU A 137 18.71 -0.84 -6.62
C GLU A 137 18.45 -0.25 -8.02
N ALA A 138 17.52 0.69 -8.14
CA ALA A 138 17.28 1.38 -9.42
C ALA A 138 18.52 2.15 -9.90
N CYS A 139 19.22 2.85 -8.99
CA CYS A 139 20.46 3.55 -9.33
C CYS A 139 21.60 2.58 -9.70
N ALA A 140 21.75 1.47 -8.99
CA ALA A 140 22.74 0.45 -9.28
C ALA A 140 22.55 -0.18 -10.67
N ARG A 141 21.30 -0.24 -11.15
CA ARG A 141 20.95 -0.75 -12.50
C ARG A 141 21.01 0.33 -13.59
N GLY A 142 21.35 1.58 -13.26
CA GLY A 142 21.62 2.64 -14.25
C GLY A 142 20.66 3.81 -14.26
N ALA A 143 19.71 3.92 -13.29
CA ALA A 143 18.97 5.16 -13.12
C ALA A 143 19.81 6.22 -12.42
N GLU A 144 19.68 7.48 -12.83
CA GLU A 144 20.30 8.61 -12.15
C GLU A 144 19.32 9.27 -11.18
N ARG A 145 19.71 9.40 -9.91
CA ARG A 145 18.93 10.15 -8.93
C ARG A 145 19.27 11.63 -8.97
N ILE A 146 18.31 12.46 -9.32
CA ILE A 146 18.37 13.91 -9.18
C ILE A 146 17.84 14.29 -7.79
N ARG A 147 18.73 14.71 -6.89
CA ARG A 147 18.39 15.12 -5.51
C ARG A 147 17.72 16.51 -5.47
N ALA A 148 16.72 16.70 -6.32
CA ALA A 148 15.96 17.94 -6.43
C ALA A 148 14.46 17.65 -6.49
N ARG A 149 13.68 18.61 -6.02
CA ARG A 149 12.22 18.59 -6.16
C ARG A 149 11.85 19.06 -7.55
N ALA A 150 11.07 18.28 -8.29
CA ALA A 150 10.34 18.78 -9.44
C ALA A 150 9.25 19.77 -8.95
N ILE A 151 9.42 21.04 -9.25
CA ILE A 151 8.55 22.14 -8.77
C ILE A 151 7.37 22.31 -9.73
N ALA A 152 7.65 22.26 -11.04
CA ALA A 152 6.66 22.36 -12.09
C ALA A 152 7.03 21.46 -13.27
N VAL A 153 6.05 21.04 -14.03
CA VAL A 153 6.21 20.43 -15.35
C VAL A 153 5.38 21.26 -16.32
N THR A 154 6.01 21.78 -17.35
CA THR A 154 5.37 22.57 -18.41
C THR A 154 5.47 21.83 -19.74
N TRP A 155 4.74 22.32 -20.74
CA TRP A 155 4.73 21.75 -22.08
C TRP A 155 5.32 22.73 -23.10
N ASP A 156 6.37 22.28 -23.77
CA ASP A 156 6.94 22.97 -24.94
C ASP A 156 7.35 21.93 -25.99
N GLY A 157 6.37 21.50 -26.80
CA GLY A 157 6.54 20.38 -27.74
C GLY A 157 6.74 19.02 -27.05
N LYS A 158 7.33 19.02 -25.86
CA LYS A 158 7.49 17.90 -24.93
C LYS A 158 7.47 18.38 -23.47
N PRO A 159 7.30 17.49 -22.47
CA PRO A 159 7.34 17.88 -21.07
C PRO A 159 8.71 18.46 -20.68
N ILE A 160 8.71 19.55 -19.92
CA ILE A 160 9.91 20.15 -19.32
C ILE A 160 9.72 20.16 -17.80
N ILE A 161 10.60 19.48 -17.08
CA ILE A 161 10.63 19.43 -15.62
C ILE A 161 11.47 20.60 -15.12
N HIS A 162 10.91 21.39 -14.21
CA HIS A 162 11.62 22.50 -13.55
C HIS A 162 11.97 22.11 -12.11
N THR A 163 13.23 22.30 -11.76
CA THR A 163 13.73 22.29 -10.38
C THR A 163 14.06 23.70 -9.94
N ALA A 164 14.59 23.88 -8.73
CA ALA A 164 15.05 25.20 -8.28
C ALA A 164 16.31 25.68 -9.02
N GLN A 165 17.09 24.76 -9.60
CA GLN A 165 18.37 25.04 -10.22
C GLN A 165 18.34 24.90 -11.76
N GLU A 166 17.66 23.87 -12.26
CA GLU A 166 17.79 23.44 -13.64
C GLU A 166 16.44 23.03 -14.25
N GLN A 167 16.45 22.87 -15.58
CA GLN A 167 15.32 22.38 -16.37
C GLN A 167 15.73 21.14 -17.15
N PHE A 168 14.83 20.18 -17.22
CA PHE A 168 15.06 18.90 -17.90
C PHE A 168 13.93 18.63 -18.90
N ALA A 169 14.28 18.59 -20.17
CA ALA A 169 13.34 18.14 -21.19
C ALA A 169 13.21 16.62 -21.15
N ALA A 170 11.99 16.09 -21.21
CA ALA A 170 11.71 14.66 -21.14
C ALA A 170 10.94 14.18 -22.37
N ASP A 171 11.28 12.99 -22.86
CA ASP A 171 10.48 12.31 -23.88
C ASP A 171 9.31 11.59 -23.26
N LEU A 172 9.44 11.13 -22.02
CA LEU A 172 8.36 10.60 -21.18
C LEU A 172 8.50 11.07 -19.74
N VAL A 173 7.40 11.52 -19.13
CA VAL A 173 7.29 11.78 -17.70
C VAL A 173 6.44 10.70 -17.04
N ILE A 174 6.98 10.08 -15.98
CA ILE A 174 6.25 9.17 -15.09
C ILE A 174 6.00 9.88 -13.77
N LEU A 175 4.73 10.22 -13.47
CA LEU A 175 4.32 10.85 -12.23
C LEU A 175 4.13 9.80 -11.14
N ALA A 176 5.04 9.75 -10.18
CA ALA A 176 5.08 8.79 -9.07
C ALA A 176 5.05 9.47 -7.68
N THR A 177 4.43 10.66 -7.59
CA THR A 177 4.42 11.52 -6.39
C THR A 177 3.52 11.02 -5.25
N GLY A 178 2.74 9.96 -5.48
CA GLY A 178 1.71 9.53 -4.54
C GLY A 178 0.62 10.59 -4.37
N VAL A 179 -0.03 10.61 -3.17
CA VAL A 179 -1.13 11.55 -2.85
C VAL A 179 -0.81 12.49 -1.67
N ASN A 180 0.35 12.31 -1.04
CA ASN A 180 0.79 13.13 0.09
C ASN A 180 1.64 14.34 -0.34
N SER A 181 1.91 14.47 -1.63
CA SER A 181 2.61 15.60 -2.26
C SER A 181 1.74 16.21 -3.35
N ARG A 182 1.86 17.53 -3.54
CA ARG A 182 1.21 18.19 -4.67
C ARG A 182 1.88 17.75 -5.98
N SER A 183 1.07 17.46 -7.00
CA SER A 183 1.57 17.19 -8.34
C SER A 183 2.23 18.44 -8.93
N PRO A 184 3.41 18.32 -9.56
CA PRO A 184 4.04 19.43 -10.27
C PRO A 184 3.50 19.61 -11.70
N LEU A 185 2.61 18.74 -12.21
CA LEU A 185 2.05 18.89 -13.55
C LEU A 185 1.22 20.17 -13.65
N GLY A 186 1.50 20.98 -14.68
CA GLY A 186 0.72 22.16 -15.00
C GLY A 186 -0.71 21.86 -15.44
N ASP A 187 -1.54 22.88 -15.52
CA ASP A 187 -2.97 22.74 -15.85
C ASP A 187 -3.18 22.17 -17.26
N GLU A 188 -2.26 22.39 -18.18
CA GLU A 188 -2.27 21.88 -19.55
C GLU A 188 -2.29 20.34 -19.63
N PHE A 189 -1.74 19.66 -18.63
CA PHE A 189 -1.83 18.18 -18.53
C PHE A 189 -3.21 17.73 -18.10
N GLY A 190 -3.98 18.58 -17.43
CA GLY A 190 -5.33 18.35 -16.95
C GLY A 190 -5.44 17.21 -15.93
N TYR A 191 -4.33 16.85 -15.28
CA TYR A 191 -4.29 15.82 -14.25
C TYR A 191 -5.11 16.23 -13.02
N GLN A 192 -5.89 15.29 -12.50
CA GLN A 192 -6.62 15.46 -11.25
C GLN A 192 -6.34 14.26 -10.35
N PRO A 193 -5.78 14.46 -9.15
CA PRO A 193 -5.45 13.37 -8.23
C PRO A 193 -6.70 12.60 -7.80
N PRO A 194 -6.52 11.35 -7.34
CA PRO A 194 -7.64 10.56 -6.83
C PRO A 194 -8.20 11.15 -5.54
N ARG A 195 -9.44 10.77 -5.20
CA ARG A 195 -10.00 11.06 -3.88
C ARG A 195 -9.19 10.37 -2.81
N THR A 196 -9.07 11.01 -1.66
CA THR A 196 -8.31 10.51 -0.52
C THR A 196 -9.14 10.44 0.74
N GLU A 197 -8.79 9.53 1.65
CA GLU A 197 -9.19 9.50 3.06
C GLU A 197 -7.95 9.73 3.94
N ILE A 198 -8.19 10.16 5.18
CA ILE A 198 -7.12 10.44 6.14
C ILE A 198 -6.89 9.20 7.00
N MET A 199 -5.63 8.90 7.27
CA MET A 199 -5.20 7.97 8.30
C MET A 199 -4.54 8.72 9.45
N ALA A 200 -4.50 8.11 10.64
CA ALA A 200 -3.58 8.52 11.70
C ALA A 200 -2.60 7.38 11.93
N GLN A 201 -1.33 7.72 12.07
CA GLN A 201 -0.27 6.73 12.26
C GLN A 201 0.77 7.21 13.26
N ASP A 202 1.25 6.26 14.06
CA ASP A 202 2.38 6.48 14.94
C ASP A 202 3.17 5.19 15.19
N GLU A 203 4.39 5.33 15.70
CA GLU A 203 5.28 4.22 16.03
C GLU A 203 5.80 4.36 17.46
N PHE A 204 5.80 3.26 18.21
CA PHE A 204 6.20 3.24 19.62
C PHE A 204 6.91 1.91 19.95
N PRO A 205 7.75 1.90 20.99
CA PRO A 205 8.38 0.67 21.47
C PRO A 205 7.33 -0.36 21.89
N LEU A 206 7.53 -1.61 21.50
CA LEU A 206 6.72 -2.73 21.98
C LEU A 206 7.22 -3.21 23.35
N PRO A 207 6.33 -3.65 24.24
CA PRO A 207 6.72 -4.29 25.49
C PRO A 207 7.49 -5.59 25.24
N ASP A 208 8.34 -5.95 26.19
CA ASP A 208 9.02 -7.25 26.17
C ASP A 208 7.99 -8.39 26.11
N GLY A 209 8.24 -9.36 25.24
CA GLY A 209 7.33 -10.50 25.03
C GLY A 209 6.10 -10.22 24.16
N TRP A 210 5.99 -9.03 23.56
CA TRP A 210 4.93 -8.77 22.58
C TRP A 210 5.07 -9.68 21.35
N PRO A 211 3.97 -10.31 20.85
CA PRO A 211 4.04 -11.17 19.68
C PRO A 211 4.55 -10.42 18.44
N SER A 212 5.73 -10.81 17.95
CA SER A 212 6.38 -10.17 16.79
C SER A 212 5.84 -10.61 15.44
N ASP A 213 5.00 -11.65 15.39
CA ASP A 213 4.46 -12.26 14.18
C ASP A 213 2.93 -12.10 14.02
N GLN A 214 2.32 -11.27 14.88
CA GLN A 214 0.88 -11.08 14.94
C GLN A 214 0.48 -9.62 14.82
N VAL A 215 -0.42 -9.31 13.90
CA VAL A 215 -1.08 -8.00 13.82
C VAL A 215 -2.36 -8.00 14.66
N ASN A 216 -2.49 -7.02 15.54
CA ASN A 216 -3.73 -6.80 16.29
C ASN A 216 -4.60 -5.79 15.55
N THR A 217 -5.87 -6.13 15.28
CA THR A 217 -6.83 -5.27 14.59
C THR A 217 -8.00 -4.92 15.48
N TYR A 218 -8.43 -3.67 15.42
CA TYR A 218 -9.45 -3.09 16.26
C TYR A 218 -10.50 -2.36 15.43
N PHE A 219 -11.72 -2.28 15.94
CA PHE A 219 -12.85 -1.70 15.24
C PHE A 219 -13.71 -0.84 16.18
N GLN A 220 -14.51 0.07 15.59
CA GLN A 220 -15.58 0.83 16.25
C GLN A 220 -15.14 1.99 17.16
N ARG A 221 -13.89 2.02 17.60
CA ARG A 221 -13.39 3.12 18.47
C ARG A 221 -12.01 3.57 17.99
N PRO A 222 -11.73 4.88 17.95
CA PRO A 222 -12.64 6.02 18.18
C PRO A 222 -13.74 6.15 17.10
N PRO A 223 -14.72 7.08 17.28
CA PRO A 223 -15.78 7.33 16.29
C PRO A 223 -15.20 7.60 14.89
N GLY A 224 -15.81 7.02 13.86
CA GLY A 224 -15.34 7.17 12.48
C GLY A 224 -14.26 6.15 12.06
N LEU A 225 -13.72 5.37 13.00
CA LEU A 225 -12.73 4.33 12.70
C LEU A 225 -13.34 3.25 11.80
N VAL A 226 -12.72 3.00 10.65
CA VAL A 226 -13.03 1.86 9.78
C VAL A 226 -12.31 0.63 10.30
N PHE A 227 -11.01 0.74 10.58
CA PHE A 227 -10.25 -0.22 11.38
C PHE A 227 -8.96 0.42 11.90
N GLY A 228 -8.48 -0.08 13.04
CA GLY A 228 -7.16 0.18 13.58
C GLY A 228 -6.31 -1.08 13.52
N ALA A 229 -5.02 -0.92 13.29
CA ALA A 229 -4.07 -2.03 13.31
C ALA A 229 -2.83 -1.64 14.13
N LEU A 230 -2.42 -2.56 14.99
CA LEU A 230 -1.13 -2.55 15.67
C LEU A 230 -0.24 -3.59 14.99
N ILE A 231 0.79 -3.12 14.29
CA ILE A 231 1.63 -3.90 13.41
C ILE A 231 3.03 -3.97 14.00
N PRO A 232 3.56 -5.16 14.33
CA PRO A 232 4.93 -5.29 14.83
C PRO A 232 5.96 -4.97 13.74
N LYS A 233 7.03 -4.28 14.15
CA LYS A 233 8.20 -3.94 13.34
C LYS A 233 9.47 -4.11 14.18
N GLY A 234 9.89 -5.35 14.39
CA GLY A 234 10.96 -5.67 15.32
C GLY A 234 10.59 -5.32 16.76
N SER A 235 11.39 -4.49 17.42
CA SER A 235 11.14 -4.00 18.78
C SER A 235 10.13 -2.84 18.85
N TYR A 236 9.57 -2.41 17.72
CA TYR A 236 8.57 -1.34 17.65
C TYR A 236 7.25 -1.86 17.08
N GLY A 237 6.18 -1.15 17.37
CA GLY A 237 4.86 -1.31 16.78
C GLY A 237 4.43 -0.06 16.04
N ASN A 238 3.75 -0.25 14.93
CA ASN A 238 3.08 0.82 14.21
C ASN A 238 1.59 0.77 14.48
N ILE A 239 1.00 1.83 15.05
CA ILE A 239 -0.44 2.05 15.05
C ILE A 239 -0.82 2.70 13.72
N SER A 240 -1.72 2.07 13.01
CA SER A 240 -2.32 2.61 11.78
C SER A 240 -3.83 2.64 11.92
N LEU A 241 -4.40 3.84 12.00
CA LEU A 241 -5.85 4.05 12.07
C LEU A 241 -6.36 4.53 10.72
N LEU A 242 -7.31 3.80 10.15
CA LEU A 242 -8.04 4.18 8.96
C LEU A 242 -9.46 4.57 9.35
N GLY A 243 -9.87 5.77 9.00
CA GLY A 243 -11.19 6.25 9.38
C GLY A 243 -11.68 7.43 8.56
N ARG A 244 -12.91 7.83 8.85
CA ARG A 244 -13.56 8.99 8.24
C ARG A 244 -13.63 10.10 9.27
N GLY A 245 -12.96 11.21 8.96
CA GLY A 245 -12.94 12.37 9.86
C GLY A 245 -12.19 12.12 11.16
N LEU A 246 -11.09 11.34 11.12
CA LEU A 246 -10.21 11.18 12.27
C LEU A 246 -9.64 12.52 12.68
N ALA A 247 -9.67 12.81 13.99
CA ALA A 247 -9.10 14.00 14.59
C ALA A 247 -7.59 13.84 14.84
N ALA A 248 -6.92 14.92 15.19
CA ALA A 248 -5.48 14.91 15.43
C ALA A 248 -5.07 14.06 16.66
N ASP A 249 -5.98 13.88 17.60
CA ASP A 249 -5.85 13.10 18.83
C ASP A 249 -6.31 11.63 18.67
N ALA A 250 -6.70 11.22 17.46
CA ALA A 250 -7.25 9.88 17.21
C ALA A 250 -6.35 8.72 17.70
N ILE A 251 -5.02 8.89 17.71
CA ILE A 251 -4.09 7.89 18.24
C ILE A 251 -4.23 7.79 19.76
N SER A 252 -4.26 8.94 20.48
CA SER A 252 -4.42 8.96 21.93
C SER A 252 -5.77 8.38 22.35
N ASP A 253 -6.84 8.79 21.67
CA ASP A 253 -8.20 8.27 21.88
C ASP A 253 -8.27 6.75 21.63
N PHE A 254 -7.56 6.26 20.63
CA PHE A 254 -7.49 4.83 20.32
C PHE A 254 -6.77 4.06 21.44
N ILE A 255 -5.63 4.56 21.90
CA ILE A 255 -4.84 3.95 22.97
C ILE A 255 -5.67 3.88 24.26
N GLU A 256 -6.37 4.97 24.62
CA GLU A 256 -7.22 5.03 25.80
C GLU A 256 -8.45 4.09 25.66
N ALA A 257 -9.14 4.15 24.52
CA ALA A 257 -10.35 3.37 24.26
C ALA A 257 -10.14 1.85 24.28
N HIS A 258 -8.91 1.41 24.03
CA HIS A 258 -8.52 -0.01 24.01
C HIS A 258 -7.60 -0.40 25.16
N GLU A 259 -7.46 0.48 26.19
CA GLU A 259 -6.70 0.24 27.42
C GLU A 259 -5.23 -0.15 27.16
N LEU A 260 -4.67 0.32 26.03
CA LEU A 260 -3.30 0.01 25.64
C LEU A 260 -2.25 0.80 26.45
N ASN A 261 -2.68 1.76 27.27
CA ASN A 261 -1.81 2.57 28.15
C ASN A 261 -1.02 1.72 29.15
N GLN A 262 -1.55 0.54 29.53
CA GLN A 262 -0.89 -0.37 30.46
C GLN A 262 0.27 -1.11 29.79
N ASP A 263 0.16 -1.35 28.49
CA ASP A 263 1.14 -2.07 27.70
C ASP A 263 2.22 -1.13 27.13
N PHE A 264 1.87 0.14 26.88
CA PHE A 264 2.76 1.08 26.23
C PHE A 264 3.04 2.30 27.13
N SER A 265 4.29 2.53 27.46
CA SER A 265 4.73 3.78 28.08
C SER A 265 4.75 4.91 27.02
N VAL A 266 3.58 5.32 26.56
CA VAL A 266 3.45 6.42 25.59
C VAL A 266 3.58 7.73 26.36
N SER A 267 4.77 8.28 26.43
CA SER A 267 4.92 9.68 26.81
C SER A 267 4.37 10.53 25.65
N SER A 268 3.42 11.41 25.97
CA SER A 268 2.72 12.27 25.00
C SER A 268 3.61 13.20 24.14
N GLY A 269 4.94 13.19 24.36
CA GLY A 269 5.91 13.95 23.56
C GLY A 269 6.67 13.13 22.52
N SER A 270 6.44 11.82 22.40
CA SER A 270 7.23 10.93 21.54
C SER A 270 6.55 10.56 20.23
N LEU A 271 5.28 10.93 20.04
CA LEU A 271 4.50 10.55 18.88
C LEU A 271 4.79 11.46 17.67
N CYS A 272 4.97 10.86 16.50
CA CYS A 272 5.16 11.59 15.24
C CYS A 272 3.91 12.35 14.77
N GLY A 273 2.73 11.97 15.25
CA GLY A 273 1.44 12.58 14.92
C GLY A 273 1.13 12.59 13.43
N CYS A 274 1.50 11.56 12.69
CA CYS A 274 1.34 11.53 11.24
C CYS A 274 -0.11 11.31 10.82
N MET A 275 -0.63 12.19 9.95
CA MET A 275 -1.95 12.06 9.32
C MET A 275 -1.83 11.92 7.80
N PRO A 276 -1.37 10.78 7.30
CA PRO A 276 -1.22 10.58 5.86
C PRO A 276 -2.57 10.45 5.17
N ARG A 277 -2.59 10.86 3.90
CA ARG A 277 -3.70 10.60 3.00
C ARG A 277 -3.46 9.29 2.26
N ILE A 278 -4.52 8.53 2.06
CA ILE A 278 -4.53 7.34 1.20
C ILE A 278 -5.49 7.55 0.04
N ALA A 279 -5.12 7.09 -1.14
CA ALA A 279 -6.00 7.12 -2.29
C ALA A 279 -7.12 6.08 -2.12
N VAL A 280 -8.37 6.48 -2.41
CA VAL A 280 -9.56 5.61 -2.34
C VAL A 280 -10.34 5.57 -3.66
N GLY A 281 -9.77 6.07 -4.73
CA GLY A 281 -10.38 6.09 -6.05
C GLY A 281 -9.35 6.18 -7.16
N LEU A 282 -9.84 6.17 -8.39
CA LEU A 282 -9.05 6.39 -9.59
C LEU A 282 -8.90 7.89 -9.85
N ALA A 283 -7.70 8.34 -10.20
CA ALA A 283 -7.43 9.70 -10.66
C ALA A 283 -8.18 10.00 -11.97
N ASN A 284 -8.47 11.27 -12.21
CA ASN A 284 -8.94 11.71 -13.51
C ASN A 284 -7.78 12.19 -14.38
N ARG A 285 -7.85 11.87 -15.69
CA ARG A 285 -6.81 12.23 -16.66
C ARG A 285 -5.41 11.91 -16.14
N TYR A 286 -5.17 10.66 -15.78
CA TYR A 286 -3.91 10.17 -15.22
C TYR A 286 -2.88 9.72 -16.27
N PHE A 287 -3.11 10.04 -17.53
CA PHE A 287 -2.15 9.91 -18.65
C PHE A 287 -2.51 10.85 -19.80
N GLY A 288 -1.52 11.18 -20.59
CA GLY A 288 -1.61 11.98 -21.81
C GLY A 288 -0.52 11.60 -22.81
N ASP A 289 -0.26 12.47 -23.77
CA ASP A 289 0.88 12.30 -24.64
C ASP A 289 2.15 12.58 -23.82
N ARG A 290 3.13 11.67 -23.89
CA ARG A 290 4.42 11.76 -23.22
C ARG A 290 4.36 11.84 -21.67
N TRP A 291 3.25 11.43 -21.05
CA TRP A 291 3.20 11.35 -19.59
C TRP A 291 2.17 10.33 -19.07
N VAL A 292 2.47 9.74 -17.89
CA VAL A 292 1.59 8.79 -17.20
C VAL A 292 1.80 8.87 -15.68
N ALA A 293 0.72 8.83 -14.91
CA ALA A 293 0.78 8.67 -13.46
C ALA A 293 0.73 7.19 -13.07
N VAL A 294 1.47 6.81 -12.00
CA VAL A 294 1.53 5.44 -11.47
C VAL A 294 1.35 5.43 -9.96
N GLY A 295 1.04 4.27 -9.40
CA GLY A 295 0.80 4.10 -7.97
C GLY A 295 -0.36 4.97 -7.49
N ASP A 296 -0.26 5.45 -6.24
CA ASP A 296 -1.31 6.27 -5.62
C ASP A 296 -1.64 7.55 -6.40
N ALA A 297 -0.73 8.04 -7.23
CA ALA A 297 -1.03 9.16 -8.13
C ALA A 297 -2.02 8.79 -9.25
N ALA A 298 -2.19 7.51 -9.56
CA ALA A 298 -3.15 7.02 -10.55
C ALA A 298 -4.31 6.25 -9.90
N VAL A 299 -4.00 5.13 -9.30
CA VAL A 299 -4.95 4.23 -8.63
C VAL A 299 -4.22 3.30 -7.69
N THR A 300 -4.84 2.98 -6.56
CA THR A 300 -4.35 1.97 -5.63
C THR A 300 -5.46 1.00 -5.25
N ARG A 301 -5.12 -0.11 -4.60
CA ARG A 301 -6.10 -1.00 -3.99
C ARG A 301 -6.67 -0.36 -2.73
N LEU A 302 -7.99 -0.46 -2.57
CA LEU A 302 -8.71 0.15 -1.47
C LEU A 302 -8.20 -0.38 -0.12
N TYR A 303 -7.62 0.49 0.70
CA TYR A 303 -7.15 0.26 2.07
C TYR A 303 -6.01 -0.75 2.26
N LYS A 304 -5.65 -1.53 1.27
CA LYS A 304 -4.65 -2.61 1.37
C LYS A 304 -3.75 -2.67 0.15
N ASP A 305 -2.53 -3.19 0.38
CA ASP A 305 -1.58 -3.54 -0.69
C ASP A 305 -1.32 -2.38 -1.69
N GLY A 306 -1.16 -1.16 -1.16
CA GLY A 306 -0.84 0.01 -1.97
C GLY A 306 0.52 -0.13 -2.67
N ILE A 307 1.50 -0.77 -2.01
CA ILE A 307 2.83 -1.00 -2.58
C ILE A 307 2.75 -2.01 -3.73
N GLY A 308 1.95 -3.08 -3.62
CA GLY A 308 1.71 -4.01 -4.73
C GLY A 308 0.96 -3.38 -5.91
N ALA A 309 0.02 -2.47 -5.63
CA ALA A 309 -0.63 -1.68 -6.68
C ALA A 309 0.35 -0.71 -7.36
N ALA A 310 1.30 -0.14 -6.60
CA ALA A 310 2.38 0.69 -7.15
C ALA A 310 3.25 -0.12 -8.13
N PHE A 311 3.63 -1.34 -7.75
CA PHE A 311 4.36 -2.26 -8.63
C PHE A 311 3.59 -2.54 -9.93
N SER A 312 2.36 -3.04 -9.82
CA SER A 312 1.56 -3.45 -10.98
C SER A 312 1.25 -2.28 -11.94
N THR A 313 1.02 -1.07 -11.40
CA THR A 313 0.78 0.11 -12.23
C THR A 313 2.05 0.61 -12.91
N ALA A 314 3.19 0.57 -12.23
CA ALA A 314 4.49 0.92 -12.80
C ALA A 314 4.86 -0.04 -13.93
N GLU A 315 4.79 -1.35 -13.67
CA GLU A 315 5.03 -2.40 -14.67
C GLU A 315 4.18 -2.19 -15.93
N LYS A 316 2.88 -2.01 -15.77
CA LYS A 316 1.97 -1.87 -16.91
C LYS A 316 2.15 -0.58 -17.68
N ALA A 317 2.48 0.52 -17.00
CA ALA A 317 2.79 1.80 -17.64
C ALA A 317 4.07 1.70 -18.46
N VAL A 318 5.13 1.15 -17.88
CA VAL A 318 6.42 0.93 -18.55
C VAL A 318 6.28 -0.03 -19.75
N HIS A 319 5.65 -1.19 -19.55
CA HIS A 319 5.40 -2.13 -20.62
C HIS A 319 4.61 -1.48 -21.78
N THR A 320 3.61 -0.65 -21.47
CA THR A 320 2.85 0.09 -22.48
C THR A 320 3.75 1.08 -23.21
N ALA A 321 4.58 1.84 -22.49
CA ALA A 321 5.46 2.84 -23.07
C ALA A 321 6.44 2.22 -24.07
N LEU A 322 7.01 1.07 -23.75
CA LEU A 322 8.00 0.38 -24.57
C LEU A 322 7.38 -0.37 -25.76
N THR A 323 6.24 -1.04 -25.56
CA THR A 323 5.67 -1.93 -26.58
C THR A 323 4.61 -1.28 -27.47
N VAL A 324 3.77 -0.39 -26.92
CA VAL A 324 2.68 0.28 -27.62
C VAL A 324 3.05 1.71 -27.99
N GLY A 325 3.72 2.43 -27.09
CA GLY A 325 4.19 3.80 -27.23
C GLY A 325 3.75 4.72 -26.11
N ILE A 326 4.09 5.99 -26.23
CA ILE A 326 3.94 7.03 -25.19
C ILE A 326 2.87 8.07 -25.52
N SER A 327 2.02 7.80 -26.48
CA SER A 327 0.88 8.66 -26.79
C SER A 327 -0.30 8.39 -25.84
N LYS A 328 -1.18 9.38 -25.69
CA LYS A 328 -2.45 9.22 -24.96
C LYS A 328 -3.26 8.02 -25.46
N ALA A 329 -3.25 7.75 -26.77
CA ALA A 329 -3.92 6.61 -27.37
C ALA A 329 -3.27 5.28 -26.95
N ALA A 330 -1.93 5.23 -26.86
CA ALA A 330 -1.18 4.07 -26.39
C ALA A 330 -1.52 3.73 -24.92
N PHE A 331 -1.46 4.71 -24.03
CA PHE A 331 -1.82 4.50 -22.62
C PHE A 331 -3.30 4.16 -22.42
N ARG A 332 -4.19 4.72 -23.26
CA ARG A 332 -5.60 4.33 -23.25
C ARG A 332 -5.79 2.86 -23.60
N LYS A 333 -5.02 2.32 -24.55
CA LYS A 333 -5.08 0.92 -24.99
C LYS A 333 -4.37 -0.01 -24.03
N GLY A 334 -3.14 0.31 -23.60
CA GLY A 334 -2.27 -0.59 -22.85
C GLY A 334 -2.39 -0.47 -21.33
N TYR A 335 -2.48 0.76 -20.79
CA TYR A 335 -2.41 1.03 -19.35
C TYR A 335 -3.79 1.16 -18.67
N ARG A 336 -4.70 1.92 -19.28
CA ARG A 336 -6.03 2.17 -18.72
C ARG A 336 -6.82 0.91 -18.31
N PRO A 337 -6.77 -0.22 -19.05
CA PRO A 337 -7.50 -1.42 -18.67
C PRO A 337 -7.14 -1.92 -17.26
N LEU A 338 -5.85 -1.97 -16.90
CA LEU A 338 -5.42 -2.36 -15.55
C LEU A 338 -5.97 -1.40 -14.48
N CYS A 339 -5.84 -0.09 -14.69
CA CYS A 339 -6.35 0.90 -13.72
C CYS A 339 -7.87 0.76 -13.51
N LYS A 340 -8.62 0.49 -14.59
CA LYS A 340 -10.06 0.24 -14.50
C LYS A 340 -10.39 -1.09 -13.82
N GLU A 341 -9.55 -2.11 -13.98
CA GLU A 341 -9.71 -3.38 -13.27
C GLU A 341 -9.51 -3.20 -11.77
N ILE A 342 -8.46 -2.47 -11.33
CA ILE A 342 -8.24 -2.14 -9.93
C ILE A 342 -9.43 -1.35 -9.37
N GLU A 343 -9.90 -0.32 -10.08
CA GLU A 343 -11.07 0.47 -9.62
C GLU A 343 -12.34 -0.37 -9.53
N LYS A 344 -12.55 -1.30 -10.46
CA LYS A 344 -13.67 -2.25 -10.41
C LYS A 344 -13.56 -3.19 -9.21
N ASP A 345 -12.36 -3.69 -8.92
CA ASP A 345 -12.10 -4.54 -7.75
C ASP A 345 -12.34 -3.77 -6.44
N ASN A 346 -11.95 -2.50 -6.39
CA ASN A 346 -12.20 -1.61 -5.25
C ASN A 346 -13.71 -1.46 -4.93
N ASN A 347 -14.60 -1.57 -5.94
CA ASN A 347 -16.05 -1.53 -5.68
C ASN A 347 -16.50 -2.76 -4.88
N TYR A 348 -15.95 -3.96 -5.16
CA TYR A 348 -16.19 -5.14 -4.33
C TYR A 348 -15.62 -4.94 -2.92
N GLY A 349 -14.46 -4.33 -2.79
CA GLY A 349 -13.89 -3.96 -1.49
C GLY A 349 -14.84 -3.05 -0.69
N ARG A 350 -15.38 -1.99 -1.32
CA ARG A 350 -16.36 -1.09 -0.66
C ARG A 350 -17.59 -1.84 -0.16
N ILE A 351 -18.08 -2.84 -0.91
CA ILE A 351 -19.22 -3.67 -0.49
C ILE A 351 -18.82 -4.55 0.70
N LEU A 352 -17.66 -5.22 0.64
CA LEU A 352 -17.16 -6.07 1.73
C LEU A 352 -16.97 -5.29 3.03
N PHE A 353 -16.34 -4.10 2.97
CA PHE A 353 -16.16 -3.26 4.17
C PHE A 353 -17.48 -2.72 4.71
N ARG A 354 -18.44 -2.37 3.85
CA ARG A 354 -19.81 -2.00 4.32
C ARG A 354 -20.52 -3.16 4.98
N PHE A 355 -20.41 -4.35 4.42
CA PHE A 355 -20.97 -5.57 5.01
C PHE A 355 -20.33 -5.87 6.37
N TRP A 356 -19.02 -5.72 6.47
CA TRP A 356 -18.28 -5.88 7.72
C TRP A 356 -18.71 -4.84 8.77
N ASP A 357 -18.81 -3.56 8.40
CA ASP A 357 -19.31 -2.50 9.27
C ASP A 357 -20.73 -2.80 9.79
N LEU A 358 -21.62 -3.29 8.91
CA LEU A 358 -22.95 -3.74 9.30
C LEU A 358 -22.88 -4.91 10.29
N THR A 359 -22.01 -5.88 10.05
CA THR A 359 -21.79 -7.03 10.95
C THR A 359 -21.36 -6.57 12.34
N LEU A 360 -20.47 -5.60 12.44
CA LEU A 360 -20.00 -5.04 13.70
C LEU A 360 -21.08 -4.26 14.47
N ARG A 361 -22.05 -3.67 13.79
CA ARG A 361 -23.17 -2.91 14.41
C ARG A 361 -24.20 -3.83 15.07
N PHE A 362 -24.40 -5.03 14.56
CA PHE A 362 -25.40 -5.97 15.04
C PHE A 362 -24.77 -7.12 15.83
N ARG A 363 -24.94 -7.13 17.16
CA ARG A 363 -24.39 -8.17 18.06
C ARG A 363 -24.69 -9.60 17.60
N VAL A 364 -25.86 -9.83 17.01
CA VAL A 364 -26.24 -11.15 16.51
C VAL A 364 -25.37 -11.56 15.32
N LEU A 365 -25.15 -10.66 14.36
CA LEU A 365 -24.29 -10.93 13.20
C LEU A 365 -22.83 -11.13 13.63
N MET A 366 -22.36 -10.31 14.56
CA MET A 366 -21.01 -10.42 15.11
C MET A 366 -20.81 -11.77 15.78
N ARG A 367 -21.76 -12.22 16.65
CA ARG A 367 -21.69 -13.54 17.31
C ARG A 367 -21.72 -14.70 16.29
N LEU A 368 -22.51 -14.57 15.23
CA LEU A 368 -22.54 -15.55 14.16
C LEU A 368 -21.18 -15.68 13.48
N TRP A 369 -20.56 -14.56 13.11
CA TRP A 369 -19.23 -14.55 12.50
C TRP A 369 -18.16 -15.14 13.41
N ILE A 370 -18.09 -14.72 14.67
CA ILE A 370 -17.17 -15.26 15.67
C ILE A 370 -17.38 -16.78 15.80
N GLY A 371 -18.63 -17.22 15.92
CA GLY A 371 -18.95 -18.62 16.06
C GLY A 371 -18.58 -19.46 14.83
N ILE A 372 -18.68 -18.90 13.63
CA ILE A 372 -18.23 -19.57 12.41
C ILE A 372 -16.72 -19.69 12.39
N ILE A 373 -15.97 -18.61 12.66
CA ILE A 373 -14.51 -18.62 12.65
C ILE A 373 -13.99 -19.63 13.68
N LYS A 374 -14.50 -19.60 14.92
CA LYS A 374 -14.15 -20.59 15.94
C LYS A 374 -14.45 -22.03 15.50
N SER A 375 -15.50 -22.26 14.74
CA SER A 375 -15.81 -23.58 14.20
C SER A 375 -14.91 -24.01 13.02
N GLU A 376 -14.18 -23.08 12.44
CA GLU A 376 -13.21 -23.33 11.38
C GLU A 376 -11.82 -23.70 11.94
N GLU A 377 -11.54 -23.46 13.23
CA GLU A 377 -10.24 -23.77 13.86
C GLU A 377 -9.86 -25.26 13.74
N ASP A 378 -10.84 -26.15 13.85
CA ASP A 378 -10.66 -27.60 13.72
C ASP A 378 -10.62 -28.11 12.27
N LEU A 379 -10.82 -27.21 11.29
CA LEU A 379 -10.83 -27.58 9.88
C LEU A 379 -9.44 -27.42 9.24
N SER A 380 -9.22 -28.13 8.14
CA SER A 380 -8.03 -27.89 7.31
C SER A 380 -8.03 -26.46 6.73
N HIS A 381 -6.86 -25.89 6.48
CA HIS A 381 -6.72 -24.50 5.99
C HIS A 381 -7.60 -24.22 4.76
N SER A 382 -7.68 -25.14 3.81
CA SER A 382 -8.51 -25.01 2.60
C SER A 382 -10.02 -24.93 2.86
N GLN A 383 -10.48 -25.38 4.03
CA GLN A 383 -11.89 -25.41 4.45
C GLN A 383 -12.28 -24.17 5.28
N ARG A 384 -11.32 -23.36 5.76
CA ARG A 384 -11.52 -22.17 6.59
C ARG A 384 -11.94 -20.97 5.75
N ILE A 385 -13.14 -21.00 5.16
CA ILE A 385 -13.58 -20.02 4.16
C ILE A 385 -13.72 -18.61 4.75
N HIS A 386 -14.30 -18.47 5.95
CA HIS A 386 -14.57 -17.16 6.55
C HIS A 386 -13.30 -16.54 7.12
N SER A 387 -12.44 -17.32 7.75
CA SER A 387 -11.10 -16.91 8.17
C SER A 387 -10.28 -16.42 6.98
N HIS A 388 -10.35 -17.13 5.84
CA HIS A 388 -9.67 -16.75 4.61
C HIS A 388 -10.22 -15.44 4.00
N ILE A 389 -11.54 -15.20 4.08
CA ILE A 389 -12.13 -13.93 3.64
C ILE A 389 -11.61 -12.77 4.48
N LEU A 390 -11.60 -12.90 5.80
CA LEU A 390 -11.08 -11.85 6.68
C LEU A 390 -9.57 -11.64 6.48
N TRP A 391 -8.80 -12.71 6.37
CA TRP A 391 -7.38 -12.61 6.04
C TRP A 391 -7.17 -11.79 4.77
N GLY A 392 -7.83 -12.14 3.67
CA GLY A 392 -7.72 -11.41 2.40
C GLY A 392 -8.17 -9.95 2.49
N MET A 393 -9.20 -9.66 3.30
CA MET A 393 -9.64 -8.29 3.55
C MET A 393 -8.59 -7.46 4.30
N PHE A 394 -7.86 -8.07 5.25
CA PHE A 394 -6.88 -7.34 6.07
C PHE A 394 -5.49 -7.27 5.44
N THR A 395 -5.11 -8.25 4.64
CA THR A 395 -3.78 -8.33 4.03
C THR A 395 -3.73 -7.84 2.59
N GLY A 396 -4.85 -7.91 1.86
CA GLY A 396 -4.86 -7.66 0.42
C GLY A 396 -4.23 -8.79 -0.40
N SER A 397 -4.04 -9.99 0.18
CA SER A 397 -3.44 -11.14 -0.51
C SER A 397 -4.20 -11.58 -1.75
N GLU A 398 -5.51 -11.32 -1.81
CA GLU A 398 -6.37 -11.64 -2.95
C GLU A 398 -7.18 -10.43 -3.44
N PRO A 399 -7.61 -10.42 -4.72
CA PRO A 399 -8.60 -9.46 -5.21
C PRO A 399 -9.90 -9.52 -4.42
N TYR A 400 -10.49 -8.35 -4.13
CA TYR A 400 -11.78 -8.25 -3.41
C TYR A 400 -12.91 -9.00 -4.12
N ARG A 401 -12.93 -9.03 -5.45
CA ARG A 401 -13.90 -9.81 -6.23
C ARG A 401 -13.87 -11.30 -5.92
N HIS A 402 -12.69 -11.86 -5.61
CA HIS A 402 -12.55 -13.27 -5.23
C HIS A 402 -13.09 -13.52 -3.83
N LEU A 403 -12.76 -12.63 -2.87
CA LEU A 403 -13.30 -12.70 -1.50
C LEU A 403 -14.82 -12.56 -1.52
N PHE A 404 -15.35 -11.62 -2.30
CA PHE A 404 -16.79 -11.44 -2.46
C PHE A 404 -17.48 -12.71 -2.99
N ARG A 405 -16.90 -13.37 -4.01
CA ARG A 405 -17.43 -14.64 -4.54
C ARG A 405 -17.35 -15.77 -3.53
N LYS A 406 -16.31 -15.80 -2.67
CA LYS A 406 -16.18 -16.82 -1.60
C LYS A 406 -17.33 -16.71 -0.59
N LEU A 407 -17.84 -15.53 -0.28
CA LEU A 407 -19.00 -15.35 0.61
C LEU A 407 -20.27 -16.08 0.12
N PHE A 408 -20.46 -16.19 -1.20
CA PHE A 408 -21.63 -16.81 -1.83
C PHE A 408 -21.39 -18.26 -2.27
N ARG A 409 -20.25 -18.87 -1.91
CA ARG A 409 -20.05 -20.30 -2.14
C ARG A 409 -20.99 -21.13 -1.27
N ILE A 410 -21.45 -22.28 -1.79
CA ILE A 410 -22.36 -23.20 -1.11
C ILE A 410 -21.82 -23.57 0.28
N GLY A 411 -20.52 -23.85 0.41
CA GLY A 411 -19.88 -24.15 1.70
C GLY A 411 -20.01 -23.02 2.74
N SER A 412 -19.88 -21.76 2.32
CA SER A 412 -20.07 -20.60 3.18
C SER A 412 -21.53 -20.48 3.65
N ILE A 413 -22.49 -20.68 2.76
CA ILE A 413 -23.92 -20.62 3.07
C ILE A 413 -24.32 -21.79 4.01
N ILE A 414 -23.79 -22.99 3.78
CA ILE A 414 -24.06 -24.17 4.63
C ILE A 414 -23.49 -23.96 6.04
N SER A 415 -22.28 -23.43 6.20
CA SER A 415 -21.70 -23.18 7.53
C SER A 415 -22.51 -22.13 8.30
N LEU A 416 -22.92 -21.04 7.63
CA LEU A 416 -23.81 -20.03 8.19
C LEU A 416 -25.16 -20.65 8.65
N TYR A 417 -25.79 -21.45 7.79
CA TYR A 417 -27.05 -22.11 8.11
C TYR A 417 -26.93 -23.07 9.29
N ARG A 418 -25.90 -23.93 9.33
CA ARG A 418 -25.63 -24.86 10.45
C ARG A 418 -25.45 -24.09 11.75
N ARG A 419 -24.77 -22.96 11.74
CA ARG A 419 -24.56 -22.14 12.94
C ARG A 419 -25.84 -21.50 13.43
N ILE A 420 -26.64 -20.89 12.55
CA ILE A 420 -27.94 -20.30 12.90
C ILE A 420 -28.85 -21.37 13.54
N ARG A 421 -28.83 -22.59 13.01
CA ARG A 421 -29.65 -23.71 13.55
C ARG A 421 -29.16 -24.16 14.91
N LYS A 422 -27.84 -24.15 15.18
CA LYS A 422 -27.24 -24.48 16.48
C LYS A 422 -27.58 -23.45 17.55
N ASP A 423 -27.56 -22.17 17.20
CA ASP A 423 -27.85 -21.05 18.12
C ASP A 423 -29.36 -20.95 18.45
N ARG A 424 -30.27 -21.43 17.58
CA ARG A 424 -31.71 -21.50 17.86
C ARG A 424 -32.11 -22.63 18.77
N ARG A 425 -31.21 -23.61 19.01
CA ARG A 425 -31.45 -24.76 19.89
C ARG A 425 -30.86 -24.56 21.30
N LYS A 426 -30.13 -23.47 21.52
CA LYS A 426 -29.69 -22.99 22.83
C LYS A 426 -30.56 -21.84 23.30
#